data_8b44839729d947299a86e7d47d710ea8
#
_entry.id   8b44839729d947299a86e7d47d710ea8
#
_cell.length_a   1.000
_cell.length_b   1.000
_cell.length_c   1.000
_cell.angle_alpha   90.00
_cell.angle_beta   90.00
_cell.angle_gamma   90.00
#
_symmetry.space_group_name_H-M   'P 1'
#
loop_
_entity.id
_entity.type
_entity.pdbx_description
1 polymer ?
#
loop_
_entity_poly.entity_id
_entity_poly.type
_entity_poly.pdbx_seq_one_letter_code
_entity_poly.pdbx_strand_id
1 'polypeptide(L)'
;IVPKPVKLVETDGRFDITSACSIVVNDDLKTCGELLADYLQPAMGYRLAVSSKAEKSKPAIRLSLDKSLKKLSEEAYRLEVTGQGVRIQGASEKGIFYGIQTLLQLLPVEIFQTEVQPVSWTVPGVQIEDYPRFGWRGFSLDVCRQVYSVDFIKNCIDWLAMHKMNVFHWHLTDDEGWRIEIKKYPELTRTGAWRGPNEKLQPTFCSGYYRYGGFYTQEQIREVVGYAAKRQVMIMPEIEVPGHSRAVAAAYPEILCDYIDPGKH
;
A
#
# COMPACT_ATOMS: atom_id res chain seq x y z
N ILE A 1 -4.25 -13.82 -12.02
CA ILE A 1 -3.45 -13.42 -10.84
C ILE A 1 -2.20 -12.71 -11.32
N VAL A 2 -1.95 -11.52 -10.79
CA VAL A 2 -0.79 -10.67 -11.09
C VAL A 2 -0.15 -10.24 -9.76
N PRO A 3 1.16 -10.48 -9.58
CA PRO A 3 2.07 -11.27 -10.44
C PRO A 3 1.68 -12.75 -10.49
N LYS A 4 2.14 -13.44 -11.55
CA LYS A 4 1.91 -14.88 -11.70
C LYS A 4 2.60 -15.65 -10.56
N PRO A 5 1.88 -16.53 -9.82
CA PRO A 5 2.47 -17.35 -8.77
C PRO A 5 3.54 -18.30 -9.30
N VAL A 6 4.50 -18.68 -8.44
CA VAL A 6 5.56 -19.66 -8.77
C VAL A 6 4.96 -21.00 -9.18
N LYS A 7 3.93 -21.46 -8.46
CA LYS A 7 3.19 -22.67 -8.78
C LYS A 7 1.69 -22.42 -8.64
N LEU A 8 0.93 -22.79 -9.68
CA LEU A 8 -0.52 -22.79 -9.67
C LEU A 8 -1.00 -24.06 -10.38
N VAL A 9 -1.86 -24.80 -9.71
CA VAL A 9 -2.52 -25.99 -10.24
C VAL A 9 -4.02 -25.80 -10.04
N GLU A 10 -4.77 -25.82 -11.14
CA GLU A 10 -6.22 -25.84 -11.09
C GLU A 10 -6.69 -27.22 -10.63
N THR A 11 -7.71 -27.25 -9.81
CA THR A 11 -8.30 -28.49 -9.29
C THR A 11 -9.81 -28.49 -9.52
N ASP A 12 -10.41 -29.66 -9.50
CA ASP A 12 -11.87 -29.75 -9.59
C ASP A 12 -12.53 -29.10 -8.36
N GLY A 13 -13.70 -28.51 -8.59
CA GLY A 13 -14.51 -27.91 -7.56
C GLY A 13 -14.43 -26.38 -7.51
N ARG A 14 -15.11 -25.82 -6.52
CA ARG A 14 -15.22 -24.39 -6.27
C ARG A 14 -15.68 -24.18 -4.84
N PHE A 15 -15.49 -22.98 -4.33
CA PHE A 15 -15.98 -22.58 -3.02
C PHE A 15 -16.79 -21.29 -3.12
N ASP A 16 -18.03 -21.33 -2.64
CA ASP A 16 -18.90 -20.15 -2.60
C ASP A 16 -18.80 -19.48 -1.23
N ILE A 17 -18.35 -18.23 -1.21
CA ILE A 17 -18.29 -17.42 0.01
C ILE A 17 -19.66 -16.79 0.22
N THR A 18 -20.31 -17.16 1.31
CA THR A 18 -21.63 -16.65 1.72
C THR A 18 -21.57 -16.02 3.10
N SER A 19 -22.62 -15.35 3.53
CA SER A 19 -22.73 -14.79 4.89
C SER A 19 -22.66 -15.84 6.02
N ALA A 20 -22.84 -17.12 5.69
CA ALA A 20 -22.67 -18.23 6.64
C ALA A 20 -21.20 -18.63 6.85
N CYS A 21 -20.27 -18.17 5.98
CA CYS A 21 -18.85 -18.42 6.11
C CYS A 21 -18.23 -17.64 7.27
N SER A 22 -17.16 -18.17 7.82
CA SER A 22 -16.34 -17.49 8.82
C SER A 22 -14.87 -17.45 8.40
N ILE A 23 -14.13 -16.48 8.93
CA ILE A 23 -12.67 -16.41 8.84
C ILE A 23 -12.12 -16.98 10.14
N VAL A 24 -11.36 -18.07 10.03
CA VAL A 24 -10.79 -18.77 11.19
C VAL A 24 -9.30 -18.46 11.26
N VAL A 25 -8.86 -17.89 12.38
CA VAL A 25 -7.47 -17.46 12.62
C VAL A 25 -7.04 -17.81 14.04
N ASN A 26 -5.75 -17.97 14.27
CA ASN A 26 -5.20 -17.91 15.62
C ASN A 26 -5.12 -16.45 16.09
N ASP A 27 -4.99 -16.22 17.39
CA ASP A 27 -4.95 -14.87 17.99
C ASP A 27 -3.84 -14.01 17.36
N ASP A 28 -2.68 -14.59 17.05
CA ASP A 28 -1.56 -13.91 16.37
C ASP A 28 -1.90 -13.39 14.96
N LEU A 29 -2.91 -13.96 14.31
CA LEU A 29 -3.35 -13.59 12.95
C LEU A 29 -4.68 -12.83 12.94
N LYS A 30 -5.18 -12.39 14.08
CA LYS A 30 -6.46 -11.70 14.17
C LYS A 30 -6.51 -10.47 13.26
N THR A 31 -5.45 -9.68 13.25
CA THR A 31 -5.33 -8.49 12.37
C THR A 31 -5.45 -8.85 10.89
N CYS A 32 -4.84 -9.97 10.45
CA CYS A 32 -4.97 -10.45 9.06
C CYS A 32 -6.41 -10.90 8.75
N GLY A 33 -7.06 -11.56 9.70
CA GLY A 33 -8.46 -11.97 9.56
C GLY A 33 -9.42 -10.78 9.45
N GLU A 34 -9.26 -9.78 10.31
CA GLU A 34 -10.05 -8.55 10.26
C GLU A 34 -9.82 -7.79 8.94
N LEU A 35 -8.57 -7.70 8.49
CA LEU A 35 -8.24 -7.07 7.22
C LEU A 35 -8.90 -7.78 6.02
N LEU A 36 -8.93 -9.13 6.02
CA LEU A 36 -9.66 -9.88 5.00
C LEU A 36 -11.16 -9.58 5.05
N ALA A 37 -11.76 -9.55 6.25
CA ALA A 37 -13.16 -9.19 6.41
C ALA A 37 -13.46 -7.77 5.90
N ASP A 38 -12.55 -6.81 6.16
CA ASP A 38 -12.66 -5.42 5.69
C ASP A 38 -12.58 -5.33 4.15
N TYR A 39 -11.73 -6.11 3.50
CA TYR A 39 -11.65 -6.15 2.02
C TYR A 39 -12.91 -6.73 1.37
N LEU A 40 -13.51 -7.74 2.00
CA LEU A 40 -14.66 -8.43 1.42
C LEU A 40 -15.97 -7.66 1.62
N GLN A 41 -16.13 -6.99 2.76
CA GLN A 41 -17.40 -6.40 3.19
C GLN A 41 -18.02 -5.39 2.21
N PRO A 42 -17.29 -4.44 1.60
CA PRO A 42 -17.91 -3.40 0.76
C PRO A 42 -18.70 -4.01 -0.41
N ALA A 43 -18.07 -4.87 -1.19
CA ALA A 43 -18.69 -5.45 -2.38
C ALA A 43 -19.68 -6.57 -2.04
N MET A 44 -19.46 -7.34 -0.96
CA MET A 44 -20.34 -8.43 -0.53
C MET A 44 -21.61 -7.94 0.18
N GLY A 45 -21.55 -6.76 0.84
CA GLY A 45 -22.67 -6.21 1.61
C GLY A 45 -22.87 -6.86 2.99
N TYR A 46 -22.01 -7.79 3.37
CA TYR A 46 -22.00 -8.43 4.70
C TYR A 46 -20.56 -8.66 5.16
N ARG A 47 -20.35 -8.64 6.48
CA ARG A 47 -19.06 -8.90 7.11
C ARG A 47 -18.97 -10.34 7.58
N LEU A 48 -17.89 -11.03 7.21
CA LEU A 48 -17.60 -12.35 7.73
C LEU A 48 -17.10 -12.26 9.18
N ALA A 49 -17.59 -13.17 10.03
CA ALA A 49 -17.14 -13.26 11.41
C ALA A 49 -15.70 -13.79 11.48
N VAL A 50 -14.83 -13.10 12.25
CA VAL A 50 -13.47 -13.55 12.55
C VAL A 50 -13.48 -14.27 13.89
N SER A 51 -12.97 -15.50 13.94
CA SER A 51 -13.02 -16.36 15.13
C SER A 51 -11.76 -17.20 15.26
N SER A 52 -11.33 -17.47 16.50
CA SER A 52 -10.27 -18.46 16.77
C SER A 52 -10.80 -19.90 16.86
N LYS A 53 -12.11 -20.09 16.89
CA LYS A 53 -12.75 -21.40 16.97
C LYS A 53 -13.35 -21.78 15.63
N ALA A 54 -12.86 -22.89 15.05
CA ALA A 54 -13.48 -23.48 13.88
C ALA A 54 -14.72 -24.29 14.30
N GLU A 55 -15.89 -23.92 13.79
CA GLU A 55 -17.05 -24.82 13.84
C GLU A 55 -16.90 -25.86 12.73
N LYS A 56 -16.84 -27.15 13.09
CA LYS A 56 -16.55 -28.26 12.16
C LYS A 56 -17.52 -28.35 10.98
N SER A 57 -18.73 -27.84 11.14
CA SER A 57 -19.83 -27.94 10.15
C SER A 57 -19.98 -26.70 9.27
N LYS A 58 -19.26 -25.60 9.56
CA LYS A 58 -19.39 -24.35 8.80
C LYS A 58 -18.29 -24.18 7.76
N PRO A 59 -18.63 -23.69 6.54
CA PRO A 59 -17.66 -23.31 5.55
C PRO A 59 -16.78 -22.18 6.08
N ALA A 60 -15.47 -22.24 5.81
CA ALA A 60 -14.55 -21.27 6.39
C ALA A 60 -13.35 -20.96 5.50
N ILE A 61 -12.85 -19.73 5.64
CA ILE A 61 -11.53 -19.32 5.18
C ILE A 61 -10.58 -19.42 6.38
N ARG A 62 -9.57 -20.28 6.29
CA ARG A 62 -8.61 -20.53 7.37
C ARG A 62 -7.26 -19.93 7.09
N LEU A 63 -6.79 -19.08 8.02
CA LEU A 63 -5.44 -18.49 7.96
C LEU A 63 -4.58 -19.13 9.06
N SER A 64 -3.39 -19.58 8.71
CA SER A 64 -2.47 -20.20 9.68
C SER A 64 -1.01 -19.98 9.28
N LEU A 65 -0.10 -19.98 10.27
CA LEU A 65 1.33 -19.95 9.99
C LEU A 65 1.86 -21.37 9.70
N ASP A 66 2.71 -21.49 8.69
CA ASP A 66 3.53 -22.66 8.42
C ASP A 66 5.00 -22.22 8.36
N LYS A 67 5.71 -22.40 9.48
CA LYS A 67 7.12 -22.02 9.62
C LYS A 67 8.05 -22.76 8.64
N SER A 68 7.61 -23.89 8.07
CA SER A 68 8.40 -24.61 7.07
C SER A 68 8.59 -23.83 5.77
N LEU A 69 7.68 -22.88 5.48
CA LEU A 69 7.74 -22.01 4.32
C LEU A 69 8.84 -20.93 4.41
N LYS A 70 9.36 -20.64 5.61
CA LYS A 70 10.47 -19.69 5.80
C LYS A 70 11.73 -20.03 5.01
N LYS A 71 11.95 -21.30 4.71
CA LYS A 71 13.06 -21.75 3.85
C LYS A 71 12.96 -21.21 2.41
N LEU A 72 11.75 -20.83 1.95
CA LEU A 72 11.51 -20.22 0.65
C LEU A 72 11.62 -18.69 0.76
N SER A 73 10.89 -18.09 1.70
CA SER A 73 10.89 -16.67 2.02
C SER A 73 10.04 -16.41 3.26
N GLU A 74 10.29 -15.31 3.99
CA GLU A 74 9.36 -14.79 5.00
C GLU A 74 8.00 -14.37 4.39
N GLU A 75 7.95 -14.10 3.10
CA GLU A 75 6.76 -13.70 2.35
C GLU A 75 6.06 -14.88 1.66
N ALA A 76 6.59 -16.10 1.80
CA ALA A 76 6.03 -17.30 1.16
C ALA A 76 4.66 -17.67 1.72
N TYR A 77 3.80 -18.17 0.83
CA TYR A 77 2.49 -18.70 1.23
C TYR A 77 2.07 -19.87 0.35
N ARG A 78 1.13 -20.66 0.87
CA ARG A 78 0.30 -21.63 0.15
C ARG A 78 -1.15 -21.24 0.27
N LEU A 79 -1.88 -21.37 -0.83
CA LEU A 79 -3.32 -21.16 -0.88
C LEU A 79 -3.96 -22.40 -1.52
N GLU A 80 -4.96 -22.95 -0.85
CA GLU A 80 -5.73 -24.08 -1.33
C GLU A 80 -7.22 -23.74 -1.28
N VAL A 81 -7.92 -23.99 -2.37
CA VAL A 81 -9.39 -23.87 -2.46
C VAL A 81 -9.97 -25.23 -2.81
N THR A 82 -10.90 -25.68 -1.99
CA THR A 82 -11.66 -26.91 -2.20
C THR A 82 -13.15 -26.64 -1.99
N GLY A 83 -14.04 -27.57 -2.33
CA GLY A 83 -15.46 -27.42 -2.05
C GLY A 83 -15.83 -27.29 -0.55
N GLN A 84 -14.86 -27.47 0.37
CA GLN A 84 -15.07 -27.35 1.80
C GLN A 84 -14.57 -26.02 2.38
N GLY A 85 -13.84 -25.22 1.62
CA GLY A 85 -13.31 -23.94 2.09
C GLY A 85 -12.01 -23.52 1.44
N VAL A 86 -11.48 -22.41 1.97
CA VAL A 86 -10.18 -21.85 1.60
C VAL A 86 -9.20 -22.01 2.76
N ARG A 87 -7.97 -22.39 2.44
CA ARG A 87 -6.86 -22.43 3.39
C ARG A 87 -5.71 -21.56 2.87
N ILE A 88 -5.24 -20.63 3.69
CA ILE A 88 -4.05 -19.83 3.43
C ILE A 88 -3.05 -20.11 4.55
N GLN A 89 -1.85 -20.57 4.18
CA GLN A 89 -0.74 -20.82 5.08
C GLN A 89 0.43 -19.92 4.70
N GLY A 90 0.92 -19.09 5.61
CA GLY A 90 2.03 -18.18 5.37
C GLY A 90 3.26 -18.51 6.22
N ALA A 91 4.45 -18.20 5.71
CA ALA A 91 5.69 -18.26 6.49
C ALA A 91 5.67 -17.27 7.66
N SER A 92 5.00 -16.15 7.47
CA SER A 92 4.78 -15.06 8.43
C SER A 92 3.44 -14.36 8.13
N GLU A 93 3.11 -13.31 8.88
CA GLU A 93 1.96 -12.43 8.58
C GLU A 93 2.04 -11.83 7.17
N LYS A 94 3.24 -11.51 6.66
CA LYS A 94 3.43 -11.03 5.28
C LYS A 94 2.99 -12.08 4.26
N GLY A 95 3.37 -13.35 4.47
CA GLY A 95 2.93 -14.45 3.62
C GLY A 95 1.40 -14.61 3.63
N ILE A 96 0.77 -14.53 4.80
CA ILE A 96 -0.70 -14.52 4.92
C ILE A 96 -1.31 -13.36 4.14
N PHE A 97 -0.77 -12.14 4.31
CA PHE A 97 -1.23 -10.96 3.58
C PHE A 97 -1.21 -11.15 2.06
N TYR A 98 -0.11 -11.67 1.51
CA TYR A 98 0.01 -11.91 0.06
C TYR A 98 -0.87 -13.07 -0.41
N GLY A 99 -1.12 -14.06 0.44
CA GLY A 99 -2.13 -15.08 0.19
C GLY A 99 -3.55 -14.50 0.12
N ILE A 100 -3.87 -13.54 0.99
CA ILE A 100 -5.14 -12.79 0.96
C ILE A 100 -5.25 -12.02 -0.37
N GLN A 101 -4.20 -11.29 -0.81
CA GLN A 101 -4.24 -10.58 -2.09
C GLN A 101 -4.47 -11.53 -3.27
N THR A 102 -3.93 -12.73 -3.20
CA THR A 102 -4.19 -13.77 -4.22
C THR A 102 -5.64 -14.28 -4.16
N LEU A 103 -6.20 -14.49 -2.99
CA LEU A 103 -7.61 -14.88 -2.83
C LEU A 103 -8.54 -13.80 -3.42
N LEU A 104 -8.28 -12.52 -3.17
CA LEU A 104 -9.07 -11.42 -3.74
C LEU A 104 -9.03 -11.44 -5.28
N GLN A 105 -7.88 -11.75 -5.89
CA GLN A 105 -7.75 -11.84 -7.35
C GLN A 105 -8.36 -13.14 -7.95
N LEU A 106 -8.68 -14.13 -7.15
CA LEU A 106 -9.41 -15.33 -7.57
C LEU A 106 -10.93 -15.15 -7.55
N LEU A 107 -11.42 -14.16 -6.81
CA LEU A 107 -12.83 -13.77 -6.78
C LEU A 107 -13.23 -13.02 -8.06
N PRO A 108 -14.53 -12.89 -8.34
CA PRO A 108 -15.02 -11.96 -9.37
C PRO A 108 -14.45 -10.56 -9.18
N VAL A 109 -14.14 -9.87 -10.28
CA VAL A 109 -13.47 -8.56 -10.26
C VAL A 109 -14.27 -7.49 -9.50
N GLU A 110 -15.56 -7.69 -9.37
CA GLU A 110 -16.49 -6.86 -8.60
C GLU A 110 -16.11 -6.77 -7.11
N ILE A 111 -15.24 -7.66 -6.60
CA ILE A 111 -14.75 -7.61 -5.21
C ILE A 111 -13.99 -6.32 -4.89
N PHE A 112 -13.46 -5.64 -5.90
CA PHE A 112 -12.75 -4.37 -5.75
C PHE A 112 -13.66 -3.13 -5.80
N GLN A 113 -14.98 -3.33 -5.91
CA GLN A 113 -15.95 -2.24 -5.83
C GLN A 113 -16.24 -1.83 -4.39
N THR A 114 -16.56 -0.55 -4.20
CA THR A 114 -16.89 0.02 -2.89
C THR A 114 -18.37 -0.09 -2.51
N GLU A 115 -19.20 -0.58 -3.45
CA GLU A 115 -20.64 -0.75 -3.30
C GLU A 115 -21.01 -2.21 -3.47
N VAL A 116 -22.12 -2.61 -2.86
CA VAL A 116 -22.63 -3.97 -2.91
C VAL A 116 -22.91 -4.42 -4.34
N GLN A 117 -22.36 -5.59 -4.70
CA GLN A 117 -22.49 -6.14 -6.05
C GLN A 117 -23.39 -7.37 -6.08
N PRO A 118 -24.30 -7.49 -7.05
CA PRO A 118 -25.24 -8.59 -7.17
C PRO A 118 -24.61 -9.82 -7.89
N VAL A 119 -23.48 -10.32 -7.38
CA VAL A 119 -22.73 -11.43 -7.96
C VAL A 119 -22.56 -12.58 -6.95
N SER A 120 -22.33 -13.79 -7.45
CA SER A 120 -21.95 -14.92 -6.63
C SER A 120 -20.45 -14.90 -6.35
N TRP A 121 -20.06 -14.97 -5.08
CA TRP A 121 -18.66 -14.90 -4.65
C TRP A 121 -18.02 -16.29 -4.68
N THR A 122 -17.85 -16.79 -5.90
CA THR A 122 -17.30 -18.13 -6.14
C THR A 122 -15.81 -18.06 -6.41
N VAL A 123 -15.04 -18.89 -5.70
CA VAL A 123 -13.58 -19.06 -5.91
C VAL A 123 -13.35 -20.40 -6.58
N PRO A 124 -12.62 -20.46 -7.71
CA PRO A 124 -12.29 -21.73 -8.37
C PRO A 124 -11.36 -22.59 -7.51
N GLY A 125 -11.47 -23.92 -7.65
CA GLY A 125 -10.58 -24.87 -7.00
C GLY A 125 -9.15 -24.72 -7.51
N VAL A 126 -8.19 -24.45 -6.61
CA VAL A 126 -6.78 -24.26 -6.95
C VAL A 126 -5.88 -24.68 -5.81
N GLN A 127 -4.63 -25.03 -6.17
CA GLN A 127 -3.50 -25.12 -5.25
C GLN A 127 -2.39 -24.18 -5.73
N ILE A 128 -1.98 -23.24 -4.88
CA ILE A 128 -0.96 -22.25 -5.16
C ILE A 128 0.14 -22.33 -4.12
N GLU A 129 1.41 -22.30 -4.57
CA GLU A 129 2.57 -22.00 -3.74
C GLU A 129 3.29 -20.82 -4.38
N ASP A 130 3.55 -19.77 -3.59
CA ASP A 130 4.14 -18.55 -4.11
C ASP A 130 5.09 -17.92 -3.10
N TYR A 131 6.11 -17.27 -3.62
CA TYR A 131 7.10 -16.48 -2.90
C TYR A 131 7.78 -15.50 -3.86
N PRO A 132 8.29 -14.36 -3.36
CA PRO A 132 8.86 -13.35 -4.24
C PRO A 132 10.20 -13.79 -4.83
N ARG A 133 10.42 -13.47 -6.10
CA ARG A 133 11.74 -13.60 -6.75
C ARG A 133 12.72 -12.52 -6.28
N PHE A 134 12.21 -11.31 -5.99
CA PHE A 134 12.98 -10.16 -5.52
C PHE A 134 12.46 -9.70 -4.16
N GLY A 135 13.34 -9.50 -3.20
CA GLY A 135 13.01 -8.98 -1.87
C GLY A 135 12.59 -7.51 -1.87
N TRP A 136 13.08 -6.73 -2.83
CA TRP A 136 12.73 -5.32 -3.01
C TRP A 136 11.85 -5.14 -4.24
N ARG A 137 10.62 -4.66 -4.03
CA ARG A 137 9.62 -4.42 -5.09
C ARG A 137 8.99 -3.06 -4.84
N GLY A 138 9.66 -2.02 -5.34
CA GLY A 138 9.31 -0.63 -5.05
C GLY A 138 8.64 0.09 -6.21
N PHE A 139 7.92 1.15 -5.85
CA PHE A 139 7.37 2.16 -6.75
C PHE A 139 7.69 3.53 -6.17
N SER A 140 8.17 4.45 -7.01
CA SER A 140 8.45 5.83 -6.62
C SER A 140 7.36 6.77 -7.11
N LEU A 141 6.90 7.67 -6.23
CA LEU A 141 5.97 8.73 -6.57
C LEU A 141 6.58 10.10 -6.22
N ASP A 142 6.72 10.92 -7.25
CA ASP A 142 7.14 12.32 -7.12
C ASP A 142 5.92 13.19 -6.76
N VAL A 143 5.89 13.68 -5.53
CA VAL A 143 4.87 14.60 -5.04
C VAL A 143 5.34 16.05 -5.03
N CYS A 144 6.58 16.31 -5.45
CA CYS A 144 7.17 17.64 -5.47
C CYS A 144 6.73 18.43 -6.70
N ARG A 145 6.85 17.79 -7.88
CA ARG A 145 6.42 18.40 -9.15
C ARG A 145 4.91 18.48 -9.22
N GLN A 146 4.22 17.45 -8.69
CA GLN A 146 2.75 17.44 -8.61
C GLN A 146 2.30 17.00 -7.21
N VAL A 147 1.47 17.82 -6.57
CA VAL A 147 0.91 17.50 -5.24
C VAL A 147 -0.26 16.54 -5.39
N TYR A 148 -0.25 15.48 -4.59
CA TYR A 148 -1.35 14.51 -4.52
C TYR A 148 -2.00 14.52 -3.13
N SER A 149 -3.29 14.22 -3.08
CA SER A 149 -4.00 14.09 -1.81
C SER A 149 -3.55 12.85 -1.03
N VAL A 150 -3.78 12.85 0.29
CA VAL A 150 -3.53 11.68 1.15
C VAL A 150 -4.32 10.46 0.66
N ASP A 151 -5.55 10.66 0.18
CA ASP A 151 -6.38 9.57 -0.35
C ASP A 151 -5.77 8.97 -1.62
N PHE A 152 -5.21 9.79 -2.51
CA PHE A 152 -4.48 9.27 -3.68
C PHE A 152 -3.25 8.45 -3.27
N ILE A 153 -2.49 8.92 -2.27
CA ILE A 153 -1.34 8.16 -1.72
C ILE A 153 -1.80 6.81 -1.17
N LYS A 154 -2.91 6.78 -0.42
CA LYS A 154 -3.49 5.53 0.08
C LYS A 154 -3.91 4.59 -1.05
N ASN A 155 -4.52 5.12 -2.11
CA ASN A 155 -4.86 4.33 -3.29
C ASN A 155 -3.62 3.73 -3.96
N CYS A 156 -2.52 4.50 -4.07
CA CYS A 156 -1.25 3.96 -4.57
C CYS A 156 -0.75 2.80 -3.69
N ILE A 157 -0.84 2.93 -2.37
CA ILE A 157 -0.45 1.88 -1.42
C ILE A 157 -1.34 0.63 -1.59
N ASP A 158 -2.64 0.79 -1.83
CA ASP A 158 -3.56 -0.33 -2.11
C ASP A 158 -3.18 -1.05 -3.41
N TRP A 159 -2.87 -0.30 -4.48
CA TRP A 159 -2.40 -0.90 -5.74
C TRP A 159 -1.08 -1.65 -5.58
N LEU A 160 -0.13 -1.08 -4.82
CA LEU A 160 1.12 -1.77 -4.50
C LEU A 160 0.86 -3.08 -3.75
N ALA A 161 0.03 -3.04 -2.72
CA ALA A 161 -0.34 -4.19 -1.92
C ALA A 161 -1.01 -5.29 -2.77
N MET A 162 -1.97 -4.92 -3.62
CA MET A 162 -2.67 -5.83 -4.54
C MET A 162 -1.70 -6.56 -5.48
N HIS A 163 -0.65 -5.86 -5.94
CA HIS A 163 0.40 -6.41 -6.81
C HIS A 163 1.60 -6.98 -6.04
N LYS A 164 1.48 -7.15 -4.71
CA LYS A 164 2.52 -7.69 -3.82
C LYS A 164 3.84 -6.91 -3.87
N MET A 165 3.78 -5.61 -4.16
CA MET A 165 4.89 -4.68 -3.99
C MET A 165 5.00 -4.29 -2.52
N ASN A 166 6.23 -4.06 -2.04
CA ASN A 166 6.49 -3.91 -0.62
C ASN A 166 7.21 -2.61 -0.22
N VAL A 167 7.48 -1.72 -1.18
CA VAL A 167 8.14 -0.44 -0.93
C VAL A 167 7.43 0.66 -1.69
N PHE A 168 7.02 1.70 -0.98
CA PHE A 168 6.57 2.97 -1.54
C PHE A 168 7.63 4.02 -1.28
N HIS A 169 8.34 4.40 -2.33
CA HIS A 169 9.33 5.46 -2.32
C HIS A 169 8.61 6.79 -2.50
N TRP A 170 8.59 7.60 -1.46
CA TRP A 170 7.85 8.86 -1.40
C TRP A 170 8.81 10.02 -1.53
N HIS A 171 8.90 10.58 -2.75
CA HIS A 171 9.78 11.70 -3.07
C HIS A 171 9.14 13.02 -2.61
N LEU A 172 9.56 13.48 -1.42
CA LEU A 172 8.89 14.52 -0.65
C LEU A 172 9.47 15.91 -0.82
N THR A 173 10.70 16.04 -1.34
CA THR A 173 11.37 17.34 -1.48
C THR A 173 12.15 17.44 -2.76
N ASP A 174 12.04 18.59 -3.45
CA ASP A 174 12.78 18.89 -4.66
C ASP A 174 12.76 20.40 -4.93
N ASP A 175 13.32 20.85 -6.04
CA ASP A 175 13.38 22.24 -6.46
C ASP A 175 11.99 22.91 -6.56
N GLU A 176 10.97 22.16 -6.95
CA GLU A 176 9.62 22.64 -7.17
C GLU A 176 8.75 22.67 -5.91
N GLY A 177 9.25 22.10 -4.80
CA GLY A 177 8.54 22.20 -3.56
C GLY A 177 8.98 21.25 -2.45
N TRP A 178 8.76 21.69 -1.24
CA TRP A 178 8.94 20.94 0.00
C TRP A 178 7.59 20.42 0.52
N ARG A 179 7.42 19.11 0.64
CA ARG A 179 6.08 18.50 0.89
C ARG A 179 5.91 17.89 2.28
N ILE A 180 6.91 17.94 3.15
CA ILE A 180 6.84 17.37 4.49
C ILE A 180 6.97 18.46 5.57
N GLU A 181 6.00 18.50 6.51
CA GLU A 181 6.04 19.43 7.62
C GLU A 181 7.19 19.12 8.58
N ILE A 182 8.04 20.14 8.82
CA ILE A 182 9.08 20.14 9.86
C ILE A 182 8.74 21.28 10.83
N LYS A 183 8.14 20.97 11.98
CA LYS A 183 7.66 22.00 12.95
C LYS A 183 8.78 22.94 13.42
N LYS A 184 10.03 22.43 13.49
CA LYS A 184 11.20 23.25 13.84
C LYS A 184 11.60 24.24 12.74
N TYR A 185 11.25 23.95 11.49
CA TYR A 185 11.59 24.75 10.32
C TYR A 185 10.33 25.09 9.51
N PRO A 186 9.45 25.98 10.04
CA PRO A 186 8.12 26.21 9.47
C PRO A 186 8.13 26.86 8.08
N GLU A 187 9.19 27.62 7.74
CA GLU A 187 9.30 28.26 6.42
C GLU A 187 9.43 27.23 5.28
N LEU A 188 9.89 26.02 5.56
CA LEU A 188 9.92 24.94 4.56
C LEU A 188 8.53 24.68 3.96
N THR A 189 7.47 24.80 4.76
CA THR A 189 6.09 24.61 4.29
C THR A 189 5.33 25.91 4.05
N ARG A 190 5.66 27.00 4.72
CA ARG A 190 5.04 28.31 4.45
C ARG A 190 5.48 28.89 3.12
N THR A 191 6.77 28.78 2.82
CA THR A 191 7.42 29.33 1.61
C THR A 191 7.77 28.22 0.63
N GLY A 192 8.53 27.22 1.06
CA GLY A 192 9.08 26.17 0.20
C GLY A 192 8.05 25.20 -0.39
N ALA A 193 6.82 25.14 0.14
CA ALA A 193 5.76 24.30 -0.40
C ALA A 193 4.97 24.94 -1.54
N TRP A 194 5.21 26.23 -1.86
CA TRP A 194 4.38 26.98 -2.78
C TRP A 194 5.21 27.62 -3.89
N ARG A 195 4.71 27.56 -5.12
CA ARG A 195 5.27 28.22 -6.30
C ARG A 195 4.21 28.97 -7.08
N GLY A 196 4.61 29.97 -7.82
CA GLY A 196 3.68 30.80 -8.59
C GLY A 196 4.23 32.18 -8.90
N PRO A 197 3.47 33.03 -9.64
CA PRO A 197 3.94 34.34 -10.08
C PRO A 197 4.36 35.29 -8.95
N ASN A 198 3.75 35.16 -7.76
CA ASN A 198 4.02 36.01 -6.59
C ASN A 198 4.67 35.22 -5.43
N GLU A 199 5.15 34.01 -5.68
CA GLU A 199 5.85 33.18 -4.71
C GLU A 199 7.36 33.30 -4.91
N LYS A 200 8.16 32.96 -3.88
CA LYS A 200 9.63 32.91 -4.00
C LYS A 200 10.08 31.84 -5.01
N LEU A 201 9.32 30.74 -5.11
CA LEU A 201 9.49 29.74 -6.16
C LEU A 201 8.66 30.12 -7.38
N GLN A 202 9.31 30.31 -8.51
CA GLN A 202 8.65 30.66 -9.76
C GLN A 202 7.83 29.50 -10.32
N PRO A 203 6.82 29.76 -11.18
CA PRO A 203 6.10 28.72 -11.89
C PRO A 203 7.07 27.82 -12.69
N THR A 204 6.81 26.51 -12.64
CA THR A 204 7.53 25.51 -13.43
C THR A 204 6.51 24.65 -14.19
N PHE A 205 7.00 23.67 -14.97
CA PHE A 205 6.10 22.70 -15.60
C PHE A 205 5.18 22.03 -14.55
N CYS A 206 4.01 21.60 -14.94
CA CYS A 206 2.94 21.02 -14.09
C CYS A 206 2.23 21.98 -13.15
N SER A 207 2.53 23.29 -13.08
CA SER A 207 1.83 24.20 -12.17
C SER A 207 1.00 25.30 -12.81
N GLY A 208 1.14 25.56 -14.11
CA GLY A 208 0.45 26.69 -14.72
C GLY A 208 0.89 28.06 -14.15
N TYR A 209 0.16 29.12 -14.52
CA TYR A 209 0.46 30.50 -14.12
C TYR A 209 -0.42 30.96 -12.95
N TYR A 210 -0.47 30.15 -11.87
CA TYR A 210 -1.22 30.43 -10.63
C TYR A 210 -0.43 29.89 -9.42
N ARG A 211 -0.84 30.29 -8.23
CA ARG A 211 -0.27 29.74 -6.99
C ARG A 211 -0.57 28.26 -6.88
N TYR A 212 0.46 27.44 -6.81
CA TYR A 212 0.35 25.99 -6.76
C TYR A 212 1.25 25.41 -5.67
N GLY A 213 0.76 24.42 -4.96
CA GLY A 213 1.56 23.74 -3.93
C GLY A 213 0.68 23.06 -2.89
N GLY A 214 1.32 22.68 -1.80
CA GLY A 214 0.75 21.96 -0.67
C GLY A 214 1.82 21.16 0.04
N PHE A 215 1.48 20.60 1.19
CA PHE A 215 2.38 19.76 1.97
C PHE A 215 1.57 18.77 2.82
N TYR A 216 2.23 17.77 3.35
CA TYR A 216 1.65 16.82 4.28
C TYR A 216 2.06 17.19 5.71
N THR A 217 1.07 17.27 6.61
CA THR A 217 1.33 17.48 8.04
C THR A 217 1.95 16.22 8.66
N GLN A 218 2.58 16.36 9.81
CA GLN A 218 3.14 15.19 10.51
C GLN A 218 2.06 14.16 10.87
N GLU A 219 0.84 14.61 11.14
CA GLU A 219 -0.31 13.75 11.41
C GLU A 219 -0.69 12.93 10.16
N GLN A 220 -0.77 13.57 8.99
CA GLN A 220 -1.02 12.91 7.72
C GLN A 220 0.09 11.91 7.34
N ILE A 221 1.36 12.26 7.61
CA ILE A 221 2.49 11.34 7.40
C ILE A 221 2.33 10.08 8.28
N ARG A 222 2.01 10.25 9.59
CA ARG A 222 1.79 9.11 10.50
C ARG A 222 0.61 8.26 10.06
N GLU A 223 -0.47 8.89 9.58
CA GLU A 223 -1.63 8.20 9.04
C GLU A 223 -1.25 7.32 7.84
N VAL A 224 -0.51 7.87 6.87
CA VAL A 224 -0.04 7.12 5.69
C VAL A 224 0.88 5.98 6.07
N VAL A 225 1.84 6.20 6.98
CA VAL A 225 2.75 5.16 7.48
C VAL A 225 1.98 4.04 8.16
N GLY A 226 1.01 4.37 9.03
CA GLY A 226 0.17 3.37 9.69
C GLY A 226 -0.73 2.60 8.71
N TYR A 227 -1.22 3.27 7.67
CA TYR A 227 -2.01 2.67 6.60
C TYR A 227 -1.19 1.67 5.77
N ALA A 228 0.03 2.07 5.39
CA ALA A 228 0.97 1.24 4.62
C ALA A 228 1.45 0.01 5.42
N ALA A 229 1.74 0.18 6.71
CA ALA A 229 2.17 -0.91 7.58
C ALA A 229 1.15 -2.06 7.64
N LYS A 230 -0.15 -1.75 7.72
CA LYS A 230 -1.23 -2.75 7.67
C LYS A 230 -1.29 -3.50 6.34
N ARG A 231 -0.69 -2.97 5.28
CA ARG A 231 -0.65 -3.51 3.92
C ARG A 231 0.71 -4.10 3.54
N GLN A 232 1.59 -4.24 4.53
CA GLN A 232 2.95 -4.78 4.35
C GLN A 232 3.79 -3.97 3.35
N VAL A 233 3.49 -2.66 3.21
CA VAL A 233 4.24 -1.72 2.38
C VAL A 233 5.08 -0.82 3.28
N MET A 234 6.38 -0.83 3.06
CA MET A 234 7.32 0.08 3.73
C MET A 234 7.30 1.44 3.05
N ILE A 235 7.16 2.51 3.83
CA ILE A 235 7.35 3.87 3.34
C ILE A 235 8.84 4.21 3.40
N MET A 236 9.40 4.60 2.25
CA MET A 236 10.77 5.12 2.13
C MET A 236 10.69 6.59 1.72
N PRO A 237 10.84 7.53 2.67
CA PRO A 237 10.84 8.95 2.35
C PRO A 237 12.16 9.36 1.69
N GLU A 238 12.09 10.20 0.68
CA GLU A 238 13.23 10.85 0.07
C GLU A 238 13.27 12.35 0.42
N ILE A 239 14.40 12.79 0.95
CA ILE A 239 14.68 14.17 1.32
C ILE A 239 15.99 14.58 0.65
N GLU A 240 15.95 15.58 -0.23
CA GLU A 240 17.06 16.00 -1.07
C GLU A 240 17.89 17.11 -0.40
N VAL A 241 19.20 16.88 -0.28
CA VAL A 241 20.22 17.85 0.07
C VAL A 241 21.61 17.36 -0.37
N PRO A 242 22.53 18.21 -0.85
CA PRO A 242 22.37 19.63 -1.21
C PRO A 242 21.81 19.83 -2.63
N GLY A 243 21.67 18.78 -3.42
CA GLY A 243 21.00 18.80 -4.71
C GLY A 243 19.50 19.00 -4.56
N HIS A 244 18.81 19.42 -5.62
CA HIS A 244 17.35 19.58 -5.66
C HIS A 244 16.79 20.37 -4.46
N SER A 245 17.49 21.47 -4.08
CA SER A 245 17.26 22.18 -2.82
C SER A 245 16.75 23.61 -2.98
N ARG A 246 16.25 24.01 -4.17
CA ARG A 246 15.72 25.36 -4.40
C ARG A 246 14.58 25.73 -3.45
N ALA A 247 13.72 24.77 -3.11
CA ALA A 247 12.64 24.98 -2.15
C ALA A 247 13.18 25.32 -0.75
N VAL A 248 14.24 24.65 -0.31
CA VAL A 248 14.93 24.93 0.95
C VAL A 248 15.59 26.30 0.90
N ALA A 249 16.34 26.62 -0.18
CA ALA A 249 17.00 27.91 -0.35
C ALA A 249 16.02 29.08 -0.41
N ALA A 250 14.84 28.89 -1.00
CA ALA A 250 13.78 29.89 -0.99
C ALA A 250 13.21 30.13 0.42
N ALA A 251 13.13 29.08 1.23
CA ALA A 251 12.62 29.12 2.61
C ALA A 251 13.66 29.70 3.59
N TYR A 252 14.92 29.29 3.46
CA TYR A 252 16.05 29.60 4.34
C TYR A 252 17.27 29.98 3.50
N PRO A 253 17.34 31.22 2.96
CA PRO A 253 18.45 31.68 2.09
C PRO A 253 19.84 31.60 2.75
N GLU A 254 19.88 31.63 4.08
CA GLU A 254 21.11 31.55 4.88
C GLU A 254 21.87 30.23 4.78
N ILE A 255 21.26 29.20 4.20
CA ILE A 255 21.94 27.92 3.95
C ILE A 255 22.81 27.94 2.68
N LEU A 256 22.63 28.96 1.83
CA LEU A 256 23.40 29.10 0.61
C LEU A 256 24.82 29.53 0.94
N CYS A 257 25.79 29.02 0.18
CA CYS A 257 27.16 29.54 0.22
C CYS A 257 27.20 30.97 -0.28
N ASP A 258 28.11 31.81 0.26
CA ASP A 258 28.44 33.12 -0.27
C ASP A 258 29.23 32.96 -1.60
N TYR A 259 28.49 32.47 -2.63
CA TYR A 259 29.07 32.33 -3.95
C TYR A 259 29.02 33.67 -4.70
N ILE A 260 30.16 34.28 -4.87
CA ILE A 260 30.32 35.41 -5.79
C ILE A 260 30.59 34.83 -7.18
N ASP A 261 29.59 34.89 -8.07
CA ASP A 261 29.75 34.50 -9.46
C ASP A 261 30.80 35.45 -10.13
N PRO A 262 31.99 34.95 -10.43
CA PRO A 262 33.04 35.82 -11.02
C PRO A 262 32.71 36.30 -12.45
N GLY A 263 31.60 35.81 -13.04
CA GLY A 263 31.14 36.24 -14.37
C GLY A 263 30.07 37.34 -14.36
N LYS A 264 29.60 37.76 -13.17
CA LYS A 264 28.67 38.90 -13.02
C LYS A 264 29.42 40.16 -12.59
N HIS A 265 30.11 40.82 -13.52
CA HIS A 265 30.55 42.20 -13.45
C HIS A 265 29.92 43.00 -14.57
#